data_3cf9a5c4724536a03e00dce66f8538c7
#
_entry.id   3cf9a5c4724536a03e00dce66f8538c7
#
_cell.length_a   1.000
_cell.length_b   1.000
_cell.length_c   1.000
_cell.angle_alpha   90.00
_cell.angle_beta   90.00
_cell.angle_gamma   90.00
#
_symmetry.space_group_name_H-M   'P 1'
#
loop_
_entity.id
_entity.type
_entity.pdbx_description
1 polymer ?
#
loop_
_entity_poly.entity_id
_entity_poly.type
_entity_poly.pdbx_seq_one_letter_code
_entity_poly.pdbx_strand_id
1 'polypeptide(L)'
;AIVFSAEFFPESAETQKWGDKGWHLLVSEIFKQVHDDGVDFEGSVSYHRMVAELFLWPARYRKIKAKGVPEVYYERLREMASFSAAYSGSNGVAPLWGDADDGRPFILGAQAPSQHGYLAALISLAIDDAVLACPPAASVGEIIWSLGAAAWETASAAPAQEPRSVSFSVGGLYIMAGGDDQVFIDCGTVGYGGRGGHGHNDCLSFDARLAGVPLVSDSGTYVYTEDFSARN
;
A
#
# COMPACT_ATOMS: atom_id res chain seq x y z
N ALA A 1 -1.69 -15.59 -6.23
CA ALA A 1 -1.37 -17.04 -6.21
C ALA A 1 -1.30 -17.63 -7.61
N ILE A 2 -2.37 -17.63 -8.43
CA ILE A 2 -2.45 -18.32 -9.74
C ILE A 2 -1.32 -17.93 -10.70
N VAL A 3 -0.94 -16.66 -10.79
CA VAL A 3 0.17 -16.20 -11.67
C VAL A 3 1.49 -16.88 -11.29
N PHE A 4 1.79 -16.96 -9.99
CA PHE A 4 3.01 -17.62 -9.52
C PHE A 4 2.94 -19.15 -9.65
N SER A 5 1.79 -19.76 -9.37
CA SER A 5 1.61 -21.21 -9.51
C SER A 5 1.81 -21.67 -10.95
N ALA A 6 1.36 -20.90 -11.93
CA ALA A 6 1.54 -21.20 -13.34
C ALA A 6 3.02 -21.19 -13.76
N GLU A 7 3.82 -20.36 -13.14
CA GLU A 7 5.25 -20.30 -13.43
C GLU A 7 6.06 -21.35 -12.66
N PHE A 8 5.55 -21.82 -11.54
CA PHE A 8 6.16 -22.91 -10.78
C PHE A 8 5.94 -24.27 -11.47
N PHE A 9 4.82 -24.42 -12.19
CA PHE A 9 4.49 -25.62 -12.96
C PHE A 9 4.37 -25.29 -14.47
N PRO A 10 5.49 -24.92 -15.16
CA PRO A 10 5.42 -24.36 -16.51
C PRO A 10 5.11 -25.39 -17.60
N GLU A 11 5.17 -26.68 -17.29
CA GLU A 11 5.17 -27.78 -18.27
C GLU A 11 3.77 -28.12 -18.81
N SER A 12 2.72 -27.57 -18.24
CA SER A 12 1.34 -27.84 -18.62
C SER A 12 0.72 -26.67 -19.36
N ALA A 13 0.12 -26.93 -20.52
CA ALA A 13 -0.68 -25.94 -21.24
C ALA A 13 -1.87 -25.41 -20.41
N GLU A 14 -2.33 -26.19 -19.45
CA GLU A 14 -3.40 -25.79 -18.51
C GLU A 14 -2.88 -24.75 -17.51
N THR A 15 -1.72 -24.96 -16.93
CA THR A 15 -1.13 -23.99 -15.98
C THR A 15 -0.77 -22.67 -16.66
N GLN A 16 -0.34 -22.68 -17.91
CA GLN A 16 -0.16 -21.47 -18.70
C GLN A 16 -1.47 -20.69 -18.85
N LYS A 17 -2.57 -21.36 -19.16
CA LYS A 17 -3.90 -20.72 -19.21
C LYS A 17 -4.32 -20.14 -17.87
N TRP A 18 -3.97 -20.78 -16.75
CA TRP A 18 -4.22 -20.22 -15.42
C TRP A 18 -3.43 -18.93 -15.18
N GLY A 19 -2.15 -18.93 -15.57
CA GLY A 19 -1.30 -17.74 -15.45
C GLY A 19 -1.82 -16.57 -16.26
N ASP A 20 -2.19 -16.81 -17.52
CA ASP A 20 -2.76 -15.77 -18.39
C ASP A 20 -4.11 -15.26 -17.86
N LYS A 21 -4.99 -16.17 -17.47
CA LYS A 21 -6.27 -15.79 -16.85
C LYS A 21 -6.07 -14.98 -15.56
N GLY A 22 -5.16 -15.44 -14.69
CA GLY A 22 -4.84 -14.73 -13.44
C GLY A 22 -4.30 -13.35 -13.70
N TRP A 23 -3.43 -13.19 -14.70
CA TRP A 23 -2.90 -11.89 -15.08
C TRP A 23 -3.98 -10.95 -15.64
N HIS A 24 -4.82 -11.43 -16.56
CA HIS A 24 -5.93 -10.63 -17.09
C HIS A 24 -6.90 -10.17 -15.99
N LEU A 25 -7.15 -11.04 -14.99
CA LEU A 25 -7.94 -10.65 -13.83
C LEU A 25 -7.25 -9.55 -13.03
N LEU A 26 -5.95 -9.66 -12.73
CA LEU A 26 -5.21 -8.62 -12.02
C LEU A 26 -5.25 -7.28 -12.74
N VAL A 27 -5.06 -7.29 -14.07
CA VAL A 27 -5.15 -6.07 -14.90
C VAL A 27 -6.56 -5.45 -14.84
N SER A 28 -7.60 -6.27 -14.77
CA SER A 28 -8.98 -5.78 -14.62
C SER A 28 -9.26 -5.29 -13.19
N GLU A 29 -8.78 -6.01 -12.18
CA GLU A 29 -9.11 -5.74 -10.79
C GLU A 29 -8.42 -4.50 -10.24
N ILE A 30 -7.20 -4.18 -10.68
CA ILE A 30 -6.51 -2.96 -10.21
C ILE A 30 -7.31 -1.69 -10.48
N PHE A 31 -8.06 -1.63 -11.60
CA PHE A 31 -8.92 -0.48 -11.94
C PHE A 31 -10.27 -0.48 -11.23
N LYS A 32 -10.65 -1.58 -10.60
CA LYS A 32 -11.88 -1.67 -9.82
C LYS A 32 -11.64 -1.42 -8.33
N GLN A 33 -10.47 -1.87 -7.85
CA GLN A 33 -10.14 -1.85 -6.42
C GLN A 33 -9.34 -0.62 -6.04
N VAL A 34 -8.71 0.06 -6.99
CA VAL A 34 -7.89 1.25 -6.73
C VAL A 34 -8.48 2.44 -7.47
N HIS A 35 -8.81 3.48 -6.75
CA HIS A 35 -9.29 4.75 -7.29
C HIS A 35 -8.23 5.43 -8.17
N ASP A 36 -8.65 6.38 -9.00
CA ASP A 36 -7.75 7.07 -9.92
C ASP A 36 -6.64 7.86 -9.23
N ASP A 37 -6.83 8.21 -7.96
CA ASP A 37 -5.84 8.87 -7.10
C ASP A 37 -5.01 7.90 -6.24
N GLY A 38 -5.09 6.60 -6.50
CA GLY A 38 -4.27 5.57 -5.86
C GLY A 38 -4.81 5.02 -4.53
N VAL A 39 -5.89 5.54 -4.02
CA VAL A 39 -6.50 5.04 -2.79
C VAL A 39 -7.18 3.69 -3.05
N ASP A 40 -6.93 2.70 -2.20
CA ASP A 40 -7.63 1.43 -2.24
C ASP A 40 -9.08 1.58 -1.76
N PHE A 41 -10.01 0.89 -2.42
CA PHE A 41 -11.45 1.03 -2.19
C PHE A 41 -11.94 0.37 -0.89
N GLU A 42 -11.09 -0.40 -0.20
CA GLU A 42 -11.47 -1.15 1.01
C GLU A 42 -11.60 -0.26 2.25
N GLY A 43 -11.05 0.96 2.22
CA GLY A 43 -11.19 1.91 3.33
C GLY A 43 -10.27 1.63 4.52
N SER A 44 -9.06 1.13 4.26
CA SER A 44 -8.04 0.88 5.28
C SER A 44 -6.62 1.01 4.72
N VAL A 45 -5.71 1.63 5.47
CA VAL A 45 -4.30 1.72 5.06
C VAL A 45 -3.57 0.38 5.15
N SER A 46 -3.96 -0.50 6.07
CA SER A 46 -3.38 -1.84 6.17
C SER A 46 -3.75 -2.70 4.97
N TYR A 47 -5.01 -2.65 4.54
CA TYR A 47 -5.46 -3.35 3.34
C TYR A 47 -4.92 -2.69 2.07
N HIS A 48 -4.81 -1.36 2.02
CA HIS A 48 -4.10 -0.67 0.94
C HIS A 48 -2.67 -1.20 0.75
N ARG A 49 -1.89 -1.36 1.83
CA ARG A 49 -0.55 -1.95 1.79
C ARG A 49 -0.58 -3.36 1.19
N MET A 50 -1.45 -4.23 1.72
CA MET A 50 -1.57 -5.60 1.24
C MET A 50 -1.96 -5.67 -0.23
N VAL A 51 -2.94 -4.89 -0.65
CA VAL A 51 -3.43 -4.83 -2.04
C VAL A 51 -2.36 -4.27 -2.98
N ALA A 52 -1.62 -3.23 -2.57
CA ALA A 52 -0.50 -2.70 -3.34
C ALA A 52 0.58 -3.77 -3.58
N GLU A 53 0.96 -4.53 -2.55
CA GLU A 53 1.90 -5.64 -2.70
C GLU A 53 1.33 -6.78 -3.57
N LEU A 54 0.04 -7.09 -3.45
CA LEU A 54 -0.63 -8.11 -4.29
C LEU A 54 -0.62 -7.75 -5.78
N PHE A 55 -0.75 -6.48 -6.12
CA PHE A 55 -0.63 -6.00 -7.50
C PHE A 55 0.83 -5.87 -7.94
N LEU A 56 1.72 -5.43 -7.05
CA LEU A 56 3.13 -5.19 -7.37
C LEU A 56 3.88 -6.45 -7.76
N TRP A 57 3.80 -7.50 -6.95
CA TRP A 57 4.65 -8.68 -7.12
C TRP A 57 4.40 -9.45 -8.41
N PRO A 58 3.17 -9.68 -8.87
CA PRO A 58 2.93 -10.28 -10.18
C PRO A 58 3.46 -9.43 -11.34
N ALA A 59 3.32 -8.09 -11.25
CA ALA A 59 3.86 -7.18 -12.26
C ALA A 59 5.40 -7.22 -12.30
N ARG A 60 6.06 -7.16 -11.14
CA ARG A 60 7.52 -7.30 -11.02
C ARG A 60 8.01 -8.63 -11.57
N TYR A 61 7.32 -9.70 -11.24
CA TYR A 61 7.65 -11.04 -11.74
C TYR A 61 7.56 -11.11 -13.28
N ARG A 62 6.47 -10.59 -13.86
CA ARG A 62 6.32 -10.54 -15.33
C ARG A 62 7.41 -9.72 -15.98
N LYS A 63 7.80 -8.60 -15.39
CA LYS A 63 8.92 -7.77 -15.86
C LYS A 63 10.23 -8.55 -15.89
N ILE A 64 10.57 -9.26 -14.80
CA ILE A 64 11.77 -10.11 -14.73
C ILE A 64 11.75 -11.19 -15.82
N LYS A 65 10.60 -11.73 -16.16
CA LYS A 65 10.41 -12.73 -17.22
C LYS A 65 10.25 -12.13 -18.62
N ALA A 66 10.48 -10.85 -18.78
CA ALA A 66 10.28 -10.11 -20.04
C ALA A 66 8.85 -10.27 -20.62
N LYS A 67 7.86 -10.53 -19.76
CA LYS A 67 6.44 -10.55 -20.11
C LYS A 67 5.90 -9.13 -19.98
N GLY A 68 5.13 -8.67 -20.96
CA GLY A 68 4.58 -7.32 -20.96
C GLY A 68 3.66 -7.01 -19.76
N VAL A 69 3.80 -5.80 -19.24
CA VAL A 69 2.88 -5.19 -18.27
C VAL A 69 2.37 -3.90 -18.91
N PRO A 70 1.05 -3.66 -18.98
CA PRO A 70 0.51 -2.43 -19.55
C PRO A 70 0.98 -1.19 -18.78
N GLU A 71 1.30 -0.09 -19.46
CA GLU A 71 1.74 1.15 -18.81
C GLU A 71 0.69 1.69 -17.84
N VAL A 72 -0.59 1.63 -18.19
CA VAL A 72 -1.70 2.04 -17.33
C VAL A 72 -1.77 1.27 -16.00
N TYR A 73 -1.20 0.04 -15.96
CA TYR A 73 -1.08 -0.72 -14.71
C TYR A 73 0.03 -0.13 -13.83
N TYR A 74 1.16 0.25 -14.43
CA TYR A 74 2.23 0.94 -13.70
C TYR A 74 1.80 2.33 -13.23
N GLU A 75 1.02 3.06 -14.03
CA GLU A 75 0.42 4.34 -13.61
C GLU A 75 -0.38 4.16 -12.32
N ARG A 76 -1.23 3.14 -12.26
CA ARG A 76 -2.02 2.87 -11.05
C ARG A 76 -1.14 2.52 -9.84
N LEU A 77 -0.07 1.75 -10.02
CA LEU A 77 0.89 1.47 -8.95
C LEU A 77 1.63 2.73 -8.48
N ARG A 78 1.94 3.68 -9.38
CA ARG A 78 2.54 4.98 -9.02
C ARG A 78 1.60 5.80 -8.13
N GLU A 79 0.32 5.84 -8.47
CA GLU A 79 -0.68 6.52 -7.64
C GLU A 79 -0.79 5.86 -6.26
N MET A 80 -0.80 4.54 -6.19
CA MET A 80 -0.76 3.83 -4.90
C MET A 80 0.50 4.16 -4.09
N ALA A 81 1.67 4.25 -4.74
CA ALA A 81 2.91 4.67 -4.10
C ALA A 81 2.83 6.13 -3.60
N SER A 82 2.24 7.03 -4.37
CA SER A 82 2.03 8.44 -3.98
C SER A 82 1.15 8.56 -2.75
N PHE A 83 0.06 7.81 -2.69
CA PHE A 83 -0.80 7.76 -1.51
C PHE A 83 -0.06 7.18 -0.30
N SER A 84 0.67 6.07 -0.50
CA SER A 84 1.48 5.45 0.57
C SER A 84 2.52 6.39 1.15
N ALA A 85 3.23 7.14 0.29
CA ALA A 85 4.19 8.14 0.72
C ALA A 85 3.51 9.24 1.55
N ALA A 86 2.36 9.72 1.10
CA ALA A 86 1.65 10.82 1.74
C ALA A 86 1.16 10.47 3.15
N TYR A 87 0.51 9.31 3.34
CA TYR A 87 -0.02 8.96 4.65
C TYR A 87 1.04 8.49 5.64
N SER A 88 2.15 7.91 5.16
CA SER A 88 3.22 7.42 6.03
C SER A 88 4.01 8.54 6.72
N GLY A 89 4.01 9.73 6.16
CA GLY A 89 4.74 10.88 6.71
C GLY A 89 6.25 10.63 6.81
N SER A 90 6.94 11.49 7.56
CA SER A 90 8.40 11.46 7.71
C SER A 90 8.93 10.26 8.49
N ASN A 91 8.15 9.72 9.42
CA ASN A 91 8.52 8.58 10.27
C ASN A 91 8.12 7.20 9.72
N GLY A 92 7.43 7.15 8.60
CA GLY A 92 6.98 5.92 7.96
C GLY A 92 5.82 5.21 8.65
N VAL A 93 5.21 5.81 9.68
CA VAL A 93 4.12 5.19 10.44
C VAL A 93 2.78 5.53 9.82
N ALA A 94 1.99 4.52 9.51
CA ALA A 94 0.63 4.70 8.99
C ALA A 94 -0.34 5.22 10.08
N PRO A 95 -1.38 6.00 9.72
CA PRO A 95 -2.51 6.29 10.59
C PRO A 95 -3.33 5.03 10.86
N LEU A 96 -4.19 5.05 11.86
CA LEU A 96 -5.13 3.96 12.13
C LEU A 96 -6.47 4.20 11.40
N TRP A 97 -6.41 4.31 10.07
CA TRP A 97 -7.61 4.44 9.25
C TRP A 97 -8.10 3.07 8.79
N GLY A 98 -9.32 2.73 9.19
CA GLY A 98 -9.95 1.44 8.94
C GLY A 98 -9.31 0.29 9.72
N ASP A 99 -9.68 -0.92 9.39
CA ASP A 99 -9.19 -2.14 10.04
C ASP A 99 -7.65 -2.22 9.99
N ALA A 100 -7.03 -2.45 11.13
CA ALA A 100 -5.59 -2.63 11.26
C ALA A 100 -5.26 -4.13 11.28
N ASP A 101 -4.65 -4.61 10.20
CA ASP A 101 -4.25 -6.00 10.02
C ASP A 101 -2.76 -6.07 9.68
N ASP A 102 -2.08 -7.12 10.11
CA ASP A 102 -0.68 -7.38 9.79
C ASP A 102 -0.50 -8.24 8.54
N GLY A 103 -1.60 -8.56 7.84
CA GLY A 103 -1.63 -9.34 6.62
C GLY A 103 -0.76 -8.74 5.52
N ARG A 104 0.13 -9.57 4.97
CA ARG A 104 1.02 -9.23 3.85
C ARG A 104 1.23 -10.44 2.96
N PRO A 105 1.39 -10.25 1.63
CA PRO A 105 1.78 -11.34 0.73
C PRO A 105 3.12 -11.97 1.09
N PHE A 106 4.09 -11.15 1.50
CA PHE A 106 5.41 -11.56 1.95
C PHE A 106 5.84 -10.75 3.18
N ILE A 107 6.24 -11.44 4.23
CA ILE A 107 6.84 -10.83 5.43
C ILE A 107 8.35 -11.08 5.32
N LEU A 108 9.09 -10.08 4.83
CA LEU A 108 10.51 -10.19 4.52
C LEU A 108 11.39 -9.49 5.55
N GLY A 109 10.84 -8.56 6.30
CA GLY A 109 11.52 -7.82 7.36
C GLY A 109 10.84 -7.97 8.71
N ALA A 110 11.48 -7.44 9.75
CA ALA A 110 10.98 -7.46 11.13
C ALA A 110 10.27 -6.14 11.52
N GLN A 111 9.59 -5.50 10.57
CA GLN A 111 8.92 -4.24 10.83
C GLN A 111 7.60 -4.43 11.57
N ALA A 112 7.26 -3.47 12.41
CA ALA A 112 5.93 -3.39 13.00
C ALA A 112 4.86 -3.25 11.92
N PRO A 113 3.65 -3.81 12.10
CA PRO A 113 2.56 -3.72 11.13
C PRO A 113 2.21 -2.28 10.71
N SER A 114 2.37 -1.31 11.61
CA SER A 114 2.14 0.11 11.32
C SER A 114 3.24 0.80 10.50
N GLN A 115 4.37 0.15 10.26
CA GLN A 115 5.47 0.72 9.47
C GLN A 115 5.26 0.50 7.97
N HIS A 116 4.76 1.52 7.27
CA HIS A 116 4.48 1.49 5.85
C HIS A 116 5.48 2.29 4.99
N GLY A 117 6.43 3.00 5.62
CA GLY A 117 7.36 3.90 4.94
C GLY A 117 8.25 3.26 3.86
N TYR A 118 8.33 1.93 3.80
CA TYR A 118 9.05 1.23 2.73
C TYR A 118 8.27 1.17 1.42
N LEU A 119 6.93 1.21 1.47
CA LEU A 119 6.05 0.78 0.39
C LEU A 119 6.21 1.64 -0.88
N ALA A 120 6.26 2.96 -0.73
CA ALA A 120 6.44 3.86 -1.87
C ALA A 120 7.78 3.64 -2.58
N ALA A 121 8.87 3.50 -1.83
CA ALA A 121 10.19 3.21 -2.39
C ALA A 121 10.24 1.82 -3.04
N LEU A 122 9.64 0.81 -2.39
CA LEU A 122 9.55 -0.54 -2.92
C LEU A 122 8.82 -0.58 -4.27
N ILE A 123 7.67 0.08 -4.37
CA ILE A 123 6.90 0.14 -5.63
C ILE A 123 7.73 0.83 -6.71
N SER A 124 8.26 2.04 -6.43
CA SER A 124 9.05 2.79 -7.41
C SER A 124 10.23 1.96 -7.97
N LEU A 125 11.02 1.37 -7.09
CA LEU A 125 12.16 0.52 -7.49
C LEU A 125 11.74 -0.73 -8.27
N ALA A 126 10.66 -1.37 -7.88
CA ALA A 126 10.18 -2.59 -8.52
C ALA A 126 9.68 -2.35 -9.95
N ILE A 127 9.17 -1.16 -10.24
CA ILE A 127 8.73 -0.77 -11.59
C ILE A 127 9.80 -0.02 -12.39
N ASP A 128 11.01 0.16 -11.83
CA ASP A 128 12.15 0.92 -12.37
C ASP A 128 11.85 2.41 -12.58
N ASP A 129 11.14 2.99 -11.62
CA ASP A 129 10.81 4.40 -11.60
C ASP A 129 11.69 5.17 -10.59
N ALA A 130 11.64 6.49 -10.63
CA ALA A 130 12.30 7.33 -9.65
C ALA A 130 11.72 7.11 -8.25
N VAL A 131 12.57 6.96 -7.24
CA VAL A 131 12.14 6.77 -5.86
C VAL A 131 11.45 8.03 -5.36
N LEU A 132 10.19 7.92 -4.96
CA LEU A 132 9.38 9.05 -4.52
C LEU A 132 9.88 9.69 -3.22
N ALA A 133 10.40 8.85 -2.30
CA ALA A 133 10.90 9.30 -1.01
C ALA A 133 11.95 8.32 -0.47
N CYS A 134 12.96 8.85 0.24
CA CYS A 134 13.89 8.04 1.00
C CYS A 134 13.11 7.25 2.08
N PRO A 135 13.17 5.91 2.09
CA PRO A 135 12.49 5.13 3.10
C PRO A 135 13.19 5.26 4.46
N PRO A 136 12.46 5.13 5.58
CA PRO A 136 13.07 5.06 6.90
C PRO A 136 14.13 3.95 7.00
N ALA A 137 15.19 4.17 7.79
CA ALA A 137 16.29 3.19 7.94
C ALA A 137 15.78 1.79 8.40
N ALA A 138 14.71 1.74 9.17
CA ALA A 138 14.06 0.50 9.56
C ALA A 138 13.56 -0.34 8.37
N SER A 139 13.33 0.29 7.20
CA SER A 139 12.84 -0.37 5.98
C SER A 139 13.89 -1.17 5.21
N VAL A 140 15.15 -1.15 5.66
CA VAL A 140 16.28 -1.79 4.96
C VAL A 140 16.02 -3.27 4.65
N GLY A 141 15.48 -4.00 5.61
CA GLY A 141 15.18 -5.44 5.43
C GLY A 141 14.16 -5.68 4.33
N GLU A 142 13.08 -4.89 4.29
CA GLU A 142 12.04 -5.02 3.28
C GLU A 142 12.58 -4.78 1.85
N ILE A 143 13.41 -3.78 1.67
CA ILE A 143 13.98 -3.43 0.36
C ILE A 143 15.05 -4.44 -0.06
N ILE A 144 15.98 -4.80 0.83
CA ILE A 144 17.09 -5.71 0.49
C ILE A 144 16.58 -7.12 0.15
N TRP A 145 15.70 -7.67 0.96
CA TRP A 145 15.16 -9.01 0.71
C TRP A 145 14.26 -9.07 -0.52
N SER A 146 13.60 -7.95 -0.84
CA SER A 146 12.72 -7.84 -2.01
C SER A 146 13.47 -7.63 -3.32
N LEU A 147 14.46 -6.73 -3.34
CA LEU A 147 15.05 -6.20 -4.57
C LEU A 147 16.60 -6.22 -4.58
N GLY A 148 17.22 -6.59 -3.47
CA GLY A 148 18.69 -6.65 -3.34
C GLY A 148 19.33 -5.38 -2.76
N ALA A 149 20.62 -5.49 -2.40
CA ALA A 149 21.35 -4.40 -1.72
C ALA A 149 21.47 -3.13 -2.57
N ALA A 150 21.69 -3.27 -3.88
CA ALA A 150 21.76 -2.10 -4.79
C ALA A 150 20.45 -1.28 -4.81
N ALA A 151 19.30 -1.92 -4.63
CA ALA A 151 18.03 -1.23 -4.50
C ALA A 151 17.97 -0.38 -3.23
N TRP A 152 18.51 -0.88 -2.11
CA TRP A 152 18.63 -0.10 -0.89
C TRP A 152 19.56 1.11 -1.05
N GLU A 153 20.71 0.94 -1.70
CA GLU A 153 21.63 2.03 -1.99
C GLU A 153 20.93 3.13 -2.80
N THR A 154 20.16 2.75 -3.82
CA THR A 154 19.38 3.70 -4.62
C THR A 154 18.30 4.38 -3.78
N ALA A 155 17.53 3.63 -2.99
CA ALA A 155 16.45 4.16 -2.17
C ALA A 155 16.97 5.12 -1.09
N SER A 156 18.05 4.74 -0.41
CA SER A 156 18.64 5.56 0.67
C SER A 156 19.33 6.83 0.19
N ALA A 157 19.70 6.88 -1.09
CA ALA A 157 20.24 8.08 -1.72
C ALA A 157 19.17 9.03 -2.26
N ALA A 158 17.90 8.60 -2.27
CA ALA A 158 16.80 9.46 -2.69
C ALA A 158 16.61 10.65 -1.72
N PRO A 159 16.12 11.79 -2.19
CA PRO A 159 15.85 12.92 -1.31
C PRO A 159 14.78 12.55 -0.27
N ALA A 160 14.91 13.12 0.93
CA ALA A 160 13.84 13.07 1.91
C ALA A 160 12.58 13.73 1.30
N GLN A 161 11.43 13.12 1.54
CA GLN A 161 10.19 13.72 1.10
C GLN A 161 9.85 14.90 2.02
N GLU A 162 9.71 16.07 1.44
CA GLU A 162 9.17 17.21 2.17
C GLU A 162 7.67 17.01 2.41
N PRO A 163 7.21 17.00 3.66
CA PRO A 163 5.81 16.87 3.99
C PRO A 163 5.00 18.00 3.34
N ARG A 164 3.97 17.64 2.61
CA ARG A 164 3.09 18.60 1.94
C ARG A 164 1.63 18.18 2.07
N SER A 165 0.75 19.17 2.15
CA SER A 165 -0.68 18.91 2.09
C SER A 165 -1.08 18.43 0.69
N VAL A 166 -1.90 17.38 0.64
CA VAL A 166 -2.37 16.75 -0.60
C VAL A 166 -3.81 16.25 -0.43
N SER A 167 -4.56 16.24 -1.52
CA SER A 167 -5.91 15.69 -1.58
C SER A 167 -5.98 14.46 -2.49
N PHE A 168 -6.58 13.41 -1.98
CA PHE A 168 -6.98 12.21 -2.69
C PHE A 168 -8.51 12.25 -2.80
N SER A 169 -8.99 13.15 -3.65
CA SER A 169 -10.41 13.53 -3.66
C SER A 169 -11.34 12.45 -4.19
N VAL A 170 -10.85 11.50 -4.98
CA VAL A 170 -11.63 10.35 -5.47
C VAL A 170 -11.82 9.33 -4.37
N GLY A 171 -10.76 9.05 -3.59
CA GLY A 171 -10.83 8.22 -2.38
C GLY A 171 -11.47 8.95 -1.19
N GLY A 172 -11.61 10.28 -1.26
CA GLY A 172 -12.20 11.10 -0.21
C GLY A 172 -11.25 11.41 0.95
N LEU A 173 -9.94 11.28 0.76
CA LEU A 173 -8.94 11.46 1.80
C LEU A 173 -8.15 12.76 1.60
N TYR A 174 -7.86 13.44 2.70
CA TYR A 174 -7.12 14.69 2.70
C TYR A 174 -6.01 14.63 3.75
N ILE A 175 -4.81 15.01 3.35
CA ILE A 175 -3.65 15.04 4.24
C ILE A 175 -3.15 16.48 4.31
N MET A 176 -3.15 17.06 5.52
CA MET A 176 -2.50 18.31 5.81
C MET A 176 -1.16 17.99 6.48
N ALA A 177 -0.06 18.51 5.95
CA ALA A 177 1.26 18.21 6.49
C ALA A 177 2.21 19.41 6.38
N GLY A 178 3.11 19.53 7.36
CA GLY A 178 4.16 20.52 7.39
C GLY A 178 5.16 20.22 8.51
N GLY A 179 6.45 20.08 8.18
CA GLY A 179 7.43 19.59 9.13
C GLY A 179 7.10 18.18 9.62
N ASP A 180 7.06 17.98 10.93
CA ASP A 180 6.67 16.70 11.56
C ASP A 180 5.17 16.64 11.94
N ASP A 181 4.40 17.66 11.56
CA ASP A 181 2.97 17.72 11.80
C ASP A 181 2.21 17.09 10.64
N GLN A 182 1.20 16.29 10.95
CA GLN A 182 0.33 15.69 9.95
C GLN A 182 -1.09 15.53 10.50
N VAL A 183 -2.07 15.86 9.66
CA VAL A 183 -3.48 15.54 9.90
C VAL A 183 -4.00 14.75 8.70
N PHE A 184 -4.43 13.53 8.94
CA PHE A 184 -5.09 12.67 7.97
C PHE A 184 -6.60 12.77 8.21
N ILE A 185 -7.36 13.13 7.19
CA ILE A 185 -8.79 13.43 7.29
C ILE A 185 -9.55 12.49 6.36
N ASP A 186 -10.53 11.76 6.90
CA ASP A 186 -11.45 10.94 6.12
C ASP A 186 -12.73 11.69 5.80
N CYS A 187 -12.98 11.92 4.53
CA CYS A 187 -14.24 12.45 3.97
C CYS A 187 -14.77 11.50 2.88
N GLY A 188 -14.25 10.28 2.84
CA GLY A 188 -14.61 9.26 1.89
C GLY A 188 -15.94 8.56 2.20
N THR A 189 -16.30 7.64 1.33
CA THR A 189 -17.36 6.68 1.60
C THR A 189 -16.80 5.56 2.47
N VAL A 190 -17.66 4.96 3.29
CA VAL A 190 -17.30 3.73 4.00
C VAL A 190 -16.79 2.69 2.99
N GLY A 191 -15.69 2.03 3.33
CA GLY A 191 -14.97 1.14 2.44
C GLY A 191 -15.84 0.15 1.64
N TYR A 192 -15.28 -0.44 0.59
CA TYR A 192 -15.99 -1.31 -0.36
C TYR A 192 -17.10 -0.58 -1.14
N GLY A 193 -16.84 0.66 -1.54
CA GLY A 193 -17.80 1.48 -2.27
C GLY A 193 -19.08 1.77 -1.48
N GLY A 194 -18.95 2.01 -0.18
CA GLY A 194 -20.05 2.32 0.73
C GLY A 194 -20.72 1.10 1.38
N ARG A 195 -20.14 -0.10 1.24
CA ARG A 195 -20.68 -1.33 1.86
C ARG A 195 -20.11 -1.64 3.23
N GLY A 196 -19.07 -0.92 3.65
CA GLY A 196 -18.47 -1.03 4.98
C GLY A 196 -17.64 -2.29 5.18
N GLY A 197 -16.73 -2.62 4.24
CA GLY A 197 -15.89 -3.81 4.37
C GLY A 197 -14.88 -3.69 5.52
N HIS A 198 -13.83 -2.92 5.34
CA HIS A 198 -12.75 -2.70 6.32
C HIS A 198 -12.74 -1.27 6.88
N GLY A 199 -13.66 -0.41 6.43
CA GLY A 199 -13.81 0.94 6.95
C GLY A 199 -14.49 0.94 8.33
N HIS A 200 -14.10 1.87 9.17
CA HIS A 200 -14.76 2.16 10.43
C HIS A 200 -15.94 3.15 10.23
N ASN A 201 -16.66 3.49 11.30
CA ASN A 201 -17.67 4.55 11.29
C ASN A 201 -16.98 5.92 11.53
N ASP A 202 -15.99 6.22 10.73
CA ASP A 202 -15.02 7.31 10.87
C ASP A 202 -15.15 8.40 9.80
N CYS A 203 -16.22 8.41 9.02
CA CYS A 203 -16.48 9.46 8.05
C CYS A 203 -16.51 10.84 8.74
N LEU A 204 -15.72 11.78 8.22
CA LEU A 204 -15.44 13.11 8.80
C LEU A 204 -14.59 13.07 10.09
N SER A 205 -13.93 11.96 10.37
CA SER A 205 -12.92 11.87 11.42
C SER A 205 -11.55 12.32 10.94
N PHE A 206 -10.61 12.39 11.86
CA PHE A 206 -9.22 12.66 11.52
C PHE A 206 -8.25 11.99 12.52
N ASP A 207 -7.11 11.58 12.01
CA ASP A 207 -5.92 11.22 12.79
C ASP A 207 -4.95 12.42 12.76
N ALA A 208 -4.38 12.80 13.90
CA ALA A 208 -3.48 13.95 13.97
C ALA A 208 -2.21 13.63 14.75
N ARG A 209 -1.09 14.05 14.19
CA ARG A 209 0.24 14.02 14.80
C ARG A 209 0.79 15.43 14.87
N LEU A 210 1.32 15.81 16.03
CA LEU A 210 2.03 17.07 16.21
C LEU A 210 3.46 16.78 16.67
N ALA A 211 4.43 17.39 16.03
CA ALA A 211 5.86 17.13 16.26
C ALA A 211 6.18 15.62 16.18
N GLY A 212 5.56 14.90 15.24
CA GLY A 212 5.71 13.46 15.07
C GLY A 212 5.00 12.59 16.12
N VAL A 213 4.34 13.17 17.11
CA VAL A 213 3.66 12.46 18.20
C VAL A 213 2.16 12.36 17.91
N PRO A 214 1.55 11.14 17.96
CA PRO A 214 0.11 10.98 17.83
C PRO A 214 -0.63 11.77 18.93
N LEU A 215 -1.58 12.61 18.52
CA LEU A 215 -2.41 13.42 19.42
C LEU A 215 -3.88 12.98 19.38
N VAL A 216 -4.38 12.70 18.19
CA VAL A 216 -5.71 12.15 17.94
C VAL A 216 -5.54 10.96 17.04
N SER A 217 -6.13 9.84 17.37
CA SER A 217 -6.05 8.63 16.60
C SER A 217 -7.32 7.82 16.73
N ASP A 218 -7.63 7.02 15.72
CA ASP A 218 -8.68 6.00 15.81
C ASP A 218 -8.36 5.00 16.94
N SER A 219 -9.37 4.39 17.53
CA SER A 219 -9.21 3.40 18.59
C SER A 219 -8.70 2.05 18.10
N GLY A 220 -8.66 1.86 16.79
CA GLY A 220 -8.24 0.61 16.14
C GLY A 220 -9.32 -0.47 16.15
N THR A 221 -8.99 -1.59 15.50
CA THR A 221 -9.92 -2.71 15.29
C THR A 221 -10.16 -3.53 16.56
N TYR A 222 -9.16 -3.66 17.41
CA TYR A 222 -9.05 -4.49 18.60
C TYR A 222 -9.24 -5.99 18.29
N VAL A 223 -10.49 -6.43 18.02
CA VAL A 223 -10.83 -7.80 17.60
C VAL A 223 -11.84 -7.79 16.47
N TYR A 224 -11.80 -8.79 15.59
CA TYR A 224 -12.79 -8.95 14.52
C TYR A 224 -14.06 -9.65 15.03
N THR A 225 -14.10 -10.98 14.95
CA THR A 225 -15.28 -11.80 15.28
C THR A 225 -14.99 -12.82 16.38
N GLU A 226 -13.80 -12.79 16.95
CA GLU A 226 -13.35 -13.77 17.94
C GLU A 226 -14.15 -13.66 19.24
N ASP A 227 -14.38 -12.44 19.69
CA ASP A 227 -15.15 -12.15 20.91
C ASP A 227 -16.13 -11.02 20.66
N PHE A 228 -17.41 -11.37 20.51
CA PHE A 228 -18.47 -10.39 20.26
C PHE A 228 -18.69 -9.43 21.46
N SER A 229 -18.46 -9.90 22.69
CA SER A 229 -18.61 -9.06 23.89
C SER A 229 -17.46 -8.06 24.04
N ALA A 230 -16.27 -8.40 23.58
CA ALA A 230 -15.12 -7.52 23.60
C ALA A 230 -15.17 -6.45 22.49
N ARG A 231 -15.92 -6.73 21.40
CA ARG A 231 -16.07 -5.82 20.27
C ARG A 231 -17.10 -4.72 20.52
N ASN A 232 -18.11 -4.93 21.35
CA ASN A 232 -19.20 -4.00 21.68
C ASN A 232 -19.04 -3.40 23.08
#